data_ef004471b638f8d2bb497f093eef92f0
#
_entry.id   ef004471b638f8d2bb497f093eef92f0
#
_cell.length_a   1.000
_cell.length_b   1.000
_cell.length_c   1.000
_cell.angle_alpha   90.00
_cell.angle_beta   90.00
_cell.angle_gamma   90.00
#
_symmetry.space_group_name_H-M   'P 1'
#
loop_
_entity.id
_entity.type
_entity.pdbx_description
1 polymer ?
#
loop_
_entity_poly.entity_id
_entity_poly.type
_entity_poly.pdbx_seq_one_letter_code
_entity_poly.pdbx_strand_id
1 'polypeptide(L)'
;MRTFINVEDIGDLNKALAEAQEIKNDRFKYQHLGKNKTLLMIFFNNSLRTRLSTQKAALNLGMNVIVLDVNAGAWKLETERGVIMDGDKSEHLLEAIPVMGSYCDMIGVRSFAGLTDREFDYAETVLNQFIKYSGRPVFAMETATVHPLQAFADLITISEEVRVKSEEFNTKNENEPSQQENSSLFTNENEPSQQENSSLFTLHSSLKKRPKVVLTWAPHCRALPQAVPNSFAQWMNAADVDFVITHPEGYELDPKFVGNARVEYDQMKALQGADFVYAKNWSCPGVTNHADYGKILSKDMSWTIDKAHMDVTNDGKFMHCLPVRRGLIVTDDVIEGPNSLVIPEAANREISATVVIKRMLETL
;
A
#
# COMPACT_ATOMS: atom_id res chain seq x y z
N MET A 1 5.40 12.75 -13.26
CA MET A 1 4.16 12.13 -12.74
C MET A 1 3.24 13.22 -12.18
N ARG A 2 2.04 13.41 -12.73
CA ARG A 2 1.10 14.44 -12.25
C ARG A 2 0.02 13.90 -11.30
N THR A 3 -0.24 12.60 -11.36
CA THR A 3 -1.18 11.90 -10.47
C THR A 3 -0.53 10.64 -9.94
N PHE A 4 -0.92 10.23 -8.73
CA PHE A 4 -0.57 8.92 -8.18
C PHE A 4 -1.78 8.35 -7.42
N ILE A 5 -2.45 7.36 -8.02
CA ILE A 5 -3.70 6.79 -7.54
C ILE A 5 -3.60 5.26 -7.48
N ASN A 6 -2.90 4.65 -8.42
CA ASN A 6 -2.81 3.20 -8.56
C ASN A 6 -1.39 2.75 -8.96
N VAL A 7 -1.22 1.46 -9.17
CA VAL A 7 0.09 0.87 -9.48
C VAL A 7 0.62 1.30 -10.84
N GLU A 8 -0.24 1.57 -11.82
CA GLU A 8 0.16 1.99 -13.17
C GLU A 8 0.87 3.36 -13.13
N ASP A 9 0.50 4.23 -12.20
CA ASP A 9 1.11 5.56 -12.06
C ASP A 9 2.57 5.51 -11.62
N ILE A 10 3.00 4.44 -10.92
CA ILE A 10 4.41 4.30 -10.52
C ILE A 10 5.31 3.87 -11.70
N GLY A 11 4.75 3.30 -12.75
CA GLY A 11 5.50 2.78 -13.89
C GLY A 11 6.30 1.53 -13.54
N ASP A 12 7.59 1.50 -13.88
CA ASP A 12 8.46 0.35 -13.61
C ASP A 12 8.63 0.12 -12.10
N LEU A 13 8.10 -1.02 -11.61
CA LEU A 13 8.15 -1.41 -10.21
C LEU A 13 9.59 -1.69 -9.72
N ASN A 14 10.43 -2.29 -10.55
CA ASN A 14 11.81 -2.60 -10.17
C ASN A 14 12.61 -1.31 -9.95
N LYS A 15 12.43 -0.31 -10.83
CA LYS A 15 13.02 1.01 -10.62
C LYS A 15 12.49 1.68 -9.36
N ALA A 16 11.20 1.56 -9.08
CA ALA A 16 10.59 2.14 -7.88
C ALA A 16 11.15 1.49 -6.60
N LEU A 17 11.35 0.17 -6.60
CA LEU A 17 11.96 -0.56 -5.49
C LEU A 17 13.44 -0.22 -5.31
N ALA A 18 14.19 -0.06 -6.40
CA ALA A 18 15.58 0.39 -6.35
C ALA A 18 15.71 1.81 -5.78
N GLU A 19 14.84 2.74 -6.21
CA GLU A 19 14.78 4.09 -5.63
C GLU A 19 14.38 4.07 -4.14
N ALA A 20 13.46 3.18 -3.75
CA ALA A 20 13.09 3.01 -2.36
C ALA A 20 14.29 2.57 -1.50
N GLN A 21 15.08 1.62 -2.00
CA GLN A 21 16.30 1.17 -1.32
C GLN A 21 17.36 2.28 -1.26
N GLU A 22 17.54 3.04 -2.31
CA GLU A 22 18.46 4.17 -2.35
C GLU A 22 18.07 5.26 -1.32
N ILE A 23 16.79 5.63 -1.27
CA ILE A 23 16.26 6.58 -0.29
C ILE A 23 16.38 6.02 1.14
N LYS A 24 16.23 4.72 1.33
CA LYS A 24 16.40 4.08 2.64
C LYS A 24 17.84 4.18 3.15
N ASN A 25 18.82 4.12 2.25
CA ASN A 25 20.23 4.27 2.56
C ASN A 25 20.63 5.75 2.84
N ASP A 26 20.02 6.70 2.14
CA ASP A 26 20.21 8.14 2.36
C ASP A 26 18.87 8.90 2.21
N ARG A 27 18.25 9.17 3.37
CA ARG A 27 16.94 9.84 3.47
C ARG A 27 16.93 11.27 2.93
N PHE A 28 18.08 11.92 2.82
CA PHE A 28 18.23 13.32 2.43
C PHE A 28 18.84 13.51 1.04
N LYS A 29 19.17 12.42 0.33
CA LYS A 29 19.79 12.47 -1.00
C LYS A 29 19.10 13.44 -1.96
N TYR A 30 17.79 13.51 -1.91
CA TYR A 30 16.96 14.33 -2.79
C TYR A 30 16.40 15.59 -2.14
N GLN A 31 16.97 16.04 -1.00
CA GLN A 31 16.46 17.18 -0.25
C GLN A 31 16.39 18.48 -1.07
N HIS A 32 17.25 18.62 -2.07
CA HIS A 32 17.31 19.79 -2.94
C HIS A 32 16.07 19.98 -3.83
N LEU A 33 15.31 18.89 -4.14
CA LEU A 33 14.15 18.94 -5.04
C LEU A 33 12.97 19.72 -4.46
N GLY A 34 12.78 19.68 -3.15
CA GLY A 34 11.67 20.35 -2.48
C GLY A 34 11.92 21.80 -2.10
N LYS A 35 13.11 22.37 -2.41
CA LYS A 35 13.43 23.75 -2.05
C LYS A 35 12.41 24.74 -2.61
N ASN A 36 11.82 25.55 -1.71
CA ASN A 36 10.77 26.53 -2.03
C ASN A 36 9.47 25.91 -2.59
N LYS A 37 9.25 24.61 -2.38
CA LYS A 37 8.02 23.90 -2.74
C LYS A 37 7.19 23.63 -1.49
N THR A 38 5.88 23.62 -1.66
CA THR A 38 4.92 23.38 -0.57
C THR A 38 4.01 22.22 -0.93
N LEU A 39 3.97 21.21 -0.04
CA LEU A 39 2.98 20.15 -0.06
C LEU A 39 1.78 20.55 0.80
N LEU A 40 0.57 20.54 0.24
CA LEU A 40 -0.68 20.56 0.98
C LEU A 40 -1.16 19.12 1.21
N MET A 41 -1.34 18.74 2.46
CA MET A 41 -1.96 17.49 2.87
C MET A 41 -3.36 17.79 3.40
N ILE A 42 -4.41 17.33 2.69
CA ILE A 42 -5.78 17.55 3.10
C ILE A 42 -6.42 16.27 3.66
N PHE A 43 -7.02 16.38 4.84
CA PHE A 43 -7.62 15.28 5.59
C PHE A 43 -9.12 15.52 5.80
N PHE A 44 -9.96 14.72 5.16
CA PHE A 44 -11.38 14.60 5.48
C PHE A 44 -11.64 13.60 6.62
N ASN A 45 -10.65 12.75 6.90
CA ASN A 45 -10.70 11.73 7.96
C ASN A 45 -9.37 11.69 8.73
N ASN A 46 -9.44 11.46 10.03
CA ASN A 46 -8.27 11.41 10.90
C ASN A 46 -7.27 10.31 10.49
N SER A 47 -5.98 10.58 10.69
CA SER A 47 -4.91 9.61 10.49
C SER A 47 -3.71 9.93 11.38
N LEU A 48 -3.12 8.88 11.96
CA LEU A 48 -1.84 8.98 12.66
C LEU A 48 -0.69 8.76 11.67
N ARG A 49 -0.62 7.56 11.08
CA ARG A 49 0.53 7.13 10.25
C ARG A 49 0.66 7.89 8.95
N THR A 50 -0.43 8.05 8.19
CA THR A 50 -0.41 8.81 6.93
C THR A 50 0.08 10.24 7.17
N ARG A 51 -0.40 10.88 8.24
CA ARG A 51 0.05 12.23 8.62
C ARG A 51 1.55 12.27 8.88
N LEU A 52 2.04 11.41 9.77
CA LEU A 52 3.44 11.42 10.19
C LEU A 52 4.38 10.99 9.04
N SER A 53 4.07 9.90 8.33
CA SER A 53 4.94 9.36 7.28
C SER A 53 5.03 10.29 6.06
N THR A 54 3.91 10.81 5.57
CA THR A 54 3.89 11.67 4.39
C THR A 54 4.50 13.05 4.70
N GLN A 55 4.22 13.59 5.89
CA GLN A 55 4.85 14.84 6.33
C GLN A 55 6.37 14.68 6.46
N LYS A 56 6.83 13.57 7.07
CA LYS A 56 8.26 13.28 7.20
C LYS A 56 8.92 13.12 5.84
N ALA A 57 8.28 12.42 4.90
CA ALA A 57 8.77 12.25 3.54
C ALA A 57 8.98 13.60 2.82
N ALA A 58 8.00 14.49 2.89
CA ALA A 58 8.09 15.82 2.28
C ALA A 58 9.20 16.68 2.92
N LEU A 59 9.34 16.63 4.25
CA LEU A 59 10.41 17.35 4.96
C LEU A 59 11.80 16.82 4.59
N ASN A 60 11.97 15.50 4.42
CA ASN A 60 13.24 14.91 3.98
C ASN A 60 13.62 15.36 2.55
N LEU A 61 12.62 15.62 1.71
CA LEU A 61 12.81 16.18 0.37
C LEU A 61 13.01 17.70 0.36
N GLY A 62 12.97 18.37 1.52
CA GLY A 62 13.18 19.81 1.66
C GLY A 62 11.96 20.67 1.37
N MET A 63 10.75 20.09 1.34
CA MET A 63 9.50 20.82 1.12
C MET A 63 9.00 21.50 2.41
N ASN A 64 8.25 22.61 2.24
CA ASN A 64 7.31 23.05 3.25
C ASN A 64 6.08 22.17 3.26
N VAL A 65 5.42 22.01 4.41
CA VAL A 65 4.21 21.18 4.53
C VAL A 65 3.11 21.97 5.22
N ILE A 66 1.95 22.02 4.56
CA ILE A 66 0.70 22.53 5.14
C ILE A 66 -0.20 21.31 5.36
N VAL A 67 -0.72 21.16 6.57
CA VAL A 67 -1.67 20.09 6.90
C VAL A 67 -3.01 20.71 7.24
N LEU A 68 -4.05 20.34 6.48
CA LEU A 68 -5.40 20.84 6.66
C LEU A 68 -6.35 19.68 7.05
N ASP A 69 -6.95 19.80 8.22
CA ASP A 69 -8.06 18.95 8.66
C ASP A 69 -9.38 19.65 8.34
N VAL A 70 -10.14 19.16 7.37
CA VAL A 70 -11.38 19.79 6.91
C VAL A 70 -12.42 19.92 8.03
N ASN A 71 -12.50 18.92 8.94
CA ASN A 71 -13.50 18.92 10.01
C ASN A 71 -13.00 19.50 11.35
N ALA A 72 -11.75 19.92 11.46
CA ALA A 72 -11.16 20.40 12.71
C ALA A 72 -10.33 21.70 12.56
N GLY A 73 -9.85 22.00 11.35
CA GLY A 73 -9.00 23.16 11.07
C GLY A 73 -9.61 24.16 10.07
N ALA A 74 -10.78 23.85 9.50
CA ALA A 74 -11.50 24.69 8.57
C ALA A 74 -13.02 24.49 8.75
N TRP A 75 -13.81 25.31 8.06
CA TRP A 75 -15.25 25.05 7.97
C TRP A 75 -15.55 23.80 7.12
N LYS A 76 -16.77 23.29 7.27
CA LYS A 76 -17.23 22.14 6.49
C LYS A 76 -17.36 22.50 5.00
N LEU A 77 -16.91 21.59 4.15
CA LEU A 77 -16.99 21.71 2.70
C LEU A 77 -18.16 20.89 2.14
N GLU A 78 -18.88 21.48 1.18
CA GLU A 78 -19.87 20.77 0.37
C GLU A 78 -19.14 20.04 -0.78
N THR A 79 -19.45 18.78 -0.98
CA THR A 79 -18.82 17.92 -2.00
C THR A 79 -19.72 17.57 -3.15
N GLU A 80 -21.05 17.71 -2.98
CA GLU A 80 -22.05 17.32 -3.96
C GLU A 80 -22.51 18.51 -4.79
N ARG A 81 -22.62 18.31 -6.10
CA ARG A 81 -23.09 19.34 -7.04
C ARG A 81 -24.61 19.45 -7.03
N GLY A 82 -25.10 20.67 -7.29
CA GLY A 82 -26.53 20.93 -7.45
C GLY A 82 -27.33 21.01 -6.15
N VAL A 83 -26.66 20.94 -5.01
CA VAL A 83 -27.32 21.12 -3.69
C VAL A 83 -27.53 22.61 -3.41
N ILE A 84 -28.61 22.91 -2.65
CA ILE A 84 -28.80 24.24 -2.07
C ILE A 84 -28.04 24.28 -0.75
N MET A 85 -27.04 25.16 -0.64
CA MET A 85 -26.15 25.26 0.53
C MET A 85 -26.80 26.09 1.65
N ASP A 86 -27.92 25.63 2.19
CA ASP A 86 -28.67 26.26 3.30
C ASP A 86 -28.43 25.57 4.67
N GLY A 87 -27.49 24.62 4.72
CA GLY A 87 -27.11 23.86 5.91
C GLY A 87 -25.85 24.38 6.61
N ASP A 88 -25.06 23.46 7.16
CA ASP A 88 -23.88 23.74 7.98
C ASP A 88 -22.55 23.76 7.22
N LYS A 89 -22.57 23.57 5.91
CA LYS A 89 -21.40 23.65 5.03
C LYS A 89 -21.25 25.07 4.47
N SER A 90 -20.11 25.68 4.69
CA SER A 90 -19.90 27.13 4.41
C SER A 90 -19.34 27.41 3.02
N GLU A 91 -18.71 26.43 2.37
CA GLU A 91 -18.06 26.60 1.07
C GLU A 91 -18.16 25.31 0.26
N HIS A 92 -18.34 25.45 -1.05
CA HIS A 92 -18.32 24.29 -1.93
C HIS A 92 -16.89 23.90 -2.29
N LEU A 93 -16.63 22.60 -2.43
CA LEU A 93 -15.29 22.08 -2.75
C LEU A 93 -14.76 22.63 -4.10
N LEU A 94 -15.64 22.96 -5.03
CA LEU A 94 -15.25 23.52 -6.34
C LEU A 94 -14.65 24.92 -6.28
N GLU A 95 -14.97 25.73 -5.27
CA GLU A 95 -14.33 27.02 -5.00
C GLU A 95 -13.07 26.81 -4.13
N ALA A 96 -13.16 25.93 -3.13
CA ALA A 96 -12.05 25.69 -2.21
C ALA A 96 -10.82 25.07 -2.92
N ILE A 97 -11.02 24.14 -3.86
CA ILE A 97 -9.90 23.42 -4.51
C ILE A 97 -8.96 24.36 -5.30
N PRO A 98 -9.41 25.22 -6.22
CA PRO A 98 -8.50 26.12 -6.94
C PRO A 98 -7.83 27.13 -5.99
N VAL A 99 -8.50 27.58 -4.93
CA VAL A 99 -7.91 28.44 -3.90
C VAL A 99 -6.78 27.70 -3.18
N MET A 100 -7.01 26.48 -2.69
CA MET A 100 -5.98 25.63 -2.10
C MET A 100 -4.81 25.38 -3.07
N GLY A 101 -5.10 25.13 -4.34
CA GLY A 101 -4.10 24.97 -5.39
C GLY A 101 -3.21 26.21 -5.59
N SER A 102 -3.70 27.42 -5.29
CA SER A 102 -2.89 28.64 -5.39
C SER A 102 -1.84 28.78 -4.27
N TYR A 103 -2.00 28.06 -3.16
CA TYR A 103 -1.12 28.12 -1.98
C TYR A 103 -0.12 26.98 -1.88
N CYS A 104 -0.10 26.05 -2.82
CA CYS A 104 0.79 24.90 -2.80
C CYS A 104 1.30 24.52 -4.19
N ASP A 105 2.30 23.64 -4.23
CA ASP A 105 2.86 23.08 -5.48
C ASP A 105 2.35 21.66 -5.74
N MET A 106 1.87 20.94 -4.71
CA MET A 106 1.42 19.57 -4.76
C MET A 106 0.37 19.30 -3.69
N ILE A 107 -0.58 18.40 -3.95
CA ILE A 107 -1.66 18.07 -3.01
C ILE A 107 -1.73 16.58 -2.75
N GLY A 108 -1.73 16.18 -1.47
CA GLY A 108 -2.09 14.86 -1.01
C GLY A 108 -3.52 14.86 -0.45
N VAL A 109 -4.37 13.94 -0.93
CA VAL A 109 -5.78 13.86 -0.55
C VAL A 109 -6.06 12.59 0.25
N ARG A 110 -6.73 12.75 1.42
CA ARG A 110 -7.26 11.65 2.21
C ARG A 110 -8.77 11.86 2.41
N SER A 111 -9.57 10.98 1.78
CA SER A 111 -11.04 11.06 1.81
C SER A 111 -11.63 9.65 1.74
N PHE A 112 -12.11 9.12 2.89
CA PHE A 112 -12.68 7.78 2.96
C PHE A 112 -14.00 7.65 2.23
N ALA A 113 -14.34 6.41 1.86
CA ALA A 113 -15.66 6.02 1.46
C ALA A 113 -16.69 6.36 2.55
N GLY A 114 -17.85 6.87 2.13
CA GLY A 114 -19.00 7.06 3.00
C GLY A 114 -19.68 5.75 3.41
N LEU A 115 -19.46 4.68 2.63
CA LEU A 115 -20.04 3.34 2.79
C LEU A 115 -21.57 3.31 2.75
N THR A 116 -22.17 4.29 2.11
CA THR A 116 -23.63 4.45 1.95
C THR A 116 -24.06 4.48 0.50
N ASP A 117 -23.25 5.08 -0.36
CA ASP A 117 -23.46 5.17 -1.80
C ASP A 117 -22.22 4.61 -2.53
N ARG A 118 -22.38 3.40 -3.10
CA ARG A 118 -21.31 2.71 -3.79
C ARG A 118 -20.87 3.45 -5.06
N GLU A 119 -21.81 4.00 -5.80
CA GLU A 119 -21.50 4.68 -7.07
C GLU A 119 -20.69 5.94 -6.80
N PHE A 120 -21.09 6.74 -5.81
CA PHE A 120 -20.35 7.94 -5.38
C PHE A 120 -18.94 7.60 -4.90
N ASP A 121 -18.81 6.59 -4.04
CA ASP A 121 -17.52 6.16 -3.49
C ASP A 121 -16.60 5.58 -4.58
N TYR A 122 -17.13 4.69 -5.44
CA TYR A 122 -16.32 4.05 -6.49
C TYR A 122 -16.03 4.96 -7.68
N ALA A 123 -16.74 6.08 -7.81
CA ALA A 123 -16.39 7.16 -8.75
C ALA A 123 -15.23 8.04 -8.23
N GLU A 124 -14.75 7.85 -6.99
CA GLU A 124 -13.69 8.67 -6.37
C GLU A 124 -13.98 10.17 -6.50
N THR A 125 -15.24 10.56 -6.24
CA THR A 125 -15.75 11.89 -6.58
C THR A 125 -14.93 13.01 -5.97
N VAL A 126 -14.53 12.90 -4.69
CA VAL A 126 -13.71 13.91 -4.02
C VAL A 126 -12.32 14.01 -4.63
N LEU A 127 -11.62 12.88 -4.79
CA LEU A 127 -10.27 12.84 -5.37
C LEU A 127 -10.26 13.42 -6.79
N ASN A 128 -11.22 13.00 -7.63
CA ASN A 128 -11.32 13.45 -9.01
C ASN A 128 -11.60 14.95 -9.14
N GLN A 129 -12.29 15.57 -8.18
CA GLN A 129 -12.44 17.02 -8.14
C GLN A 129 -11.09 17.71 -7.89
N PHE A 130 -10.26 17.21 -6.96
CA PHE A 130 -8.90 17.74 -6.74
C PHE A 130 -8.03 17.63 -7.98
N ILE A 131 -8.02 16.46 -8.64
CA ILE A 131 -7.26 16.23 -9.88
C ILE A 131 -7.67 17.22 -10.97
N LYS A 132 -8.98 17.42 -11.12
CA LYS A 132 -9.53 18.23 -12.19
C LYS A 132 -9.38 19.74 -11.99
N TYR A 133 -9.52 20.24 -10.74
CA TYR A 133 -9.69 21.66 -10.49
C TYR A 133 -8.54 22.32 -9.72
N SER A 134 -7.61 21.57 -9.11
CA SER A 134 -6.51 22.17 -8.35
C SER A 134 -5.43 22.83 -9.21
N GLY A 135 -5.29 22.40 -10.46
CA GLY A 135 -4.16 22.79 -11.32
C GLY A 135 -2.80 22.26 -10.85
N ARG A 136 -2.76 21.44 -9.82
CA ARG A 136 -1.56 20.90 -9.20
C ARG A 136 -1.44 19.39 -9.36
N PRO A 137 -0.24 18.81 -9.27
CA PRO A 137 -0.09 17.37 -9.07
C PRO A 137 -0.81 16.91 -7.82
N VAL A 138 -1.54 15.78 -7.92
CA VAL A 138 -2.36 15.24 -6.84
C VAL A 138 -2.04 13.76 -6.63
N PHE A 139 -1.89 13.35 -5.36
CA PHE A 139 -1.77 11.94 -5.01
C PHE A 139 -2.76 11.51 -3.93
N ALA A 140 -3.22 10.26 -4.04
CA ALA A 140 -4.09 9.64 -3.05
C ALA A 140 -3.27 9.21 -1.83
N MET A 141 -3.59 9.74 -0.64
CA MET A 141 -3.02 9.27 0.62
C MET A 141 -3.80 8.07 1.18
N GLU A 142 -5.08 8.09 1.07
CA GLU A 142 -6.10 7.03 1.19
C GLU A 142 -7.44 7.66 0.82
N THR A 143 -8.12 7.09 -0.18
CA THR A 143 -9.39 7.61 -0.65
C THR A 143 -10.50 6.56 -0.55
N ALA A 144 -11.61 6.74 -1.22
CA ALA A 144 -12.74 5.85 -1.05
C ALA A 144 -12.42 4.39 -1.43
N THR A 145 -11.67 4.19 -2.52
CA THR A 145 -11.38 2.86 -3.05
C THR A 145 -9.92 2.49 -3.13
N VAL A 146 -8.97 3.43 -2.88
CA VAL A 146 -7.53 3.18 -3.04
C VAL A 146 -6.68 3.73 -1.90
N HIS A 147 -5.57 3.04 -1.62
CA HIS A 147 -4.52 3.47 -0.68
C HIS A 147 -3.11 3.14 -1.26
N PRO A 148 -2.72 3.77 -2.37
CA PRO A 148 -1.54 3.36 -3.13
C PRO A 148 -0.22 3.50 -2.36
N LEU A 149 -0.08 4.52 -1.49
CA LEU A 149 1.11 4.68 -0.65
C LEU A 149 1.28 3.53 0.36
N GLN A 150 0.17 2.95 0.86
CA GLN A 150 0.25 1.76 1.72
C GLN A 150 0.67 0.55 0.90
N ALA A 151 0.00 0.27 -0.19
CA ALA A 151 0.29 -0.91 -1.01
C ALA A 151 1.73 -0.89 -1.56
N PHE A 152 2.27 0.28 -1.88
CA PHE A 152 3.68 0.41 -2.24
C PHE A 152 4.61 0.13 -1.04
N ALA A 153 4.27 0.59 0.17
CA ALA A 153 5.03 0.25 1.37
C ALA A 153 5.00 -1.25 1.68
N ASP A 154 3.85 -1.91 1.44
CA ASP A 154 3.68 -3.35 1.59
C ASP A 154 4.61 -4.09 0.61
N LEU A 155 4.64 -3.68 -0.67
CA LEU A 155 5.52 -4.27 -1.68
C LEU A 155 7.01 -4.04 -1.36
N ILE A 156 7.40 -2.85 -0.88
CA ILE A 156 8.77 -2.58 -0.41
C ILE A 156 9.14 -3.57 0.70
N THR A 157 8.25 -3.79 1.67
CA THR A 157 8.49 -4.70 2.81
C THR A 157 8.64 -6.15 2.34
N ILE A 158 7.76 -6.62 1.46
CA ILE A 158 7.85 -7.96 0.85
C ILE A 158 9.17 -8.12 0.10
N SER A 159 9.56 -7.12 -0.70
CA SER A 159 10.82 -7.14 -1.48
C SER A 159 12.05 -7.24 -0.58
N GLU A 160 12.07 -6.56 0.55
CA GLU A 160 13.15 -6.60 1.52
C GLU A 160 13.31 -8.00 2.14
N GLU A 161 12.21 -8.62 2.56
CA GLU A 161 12.23 -9.97 3.13
C GLU A 161 12.64 -11.04 2.11
N VAL A 162 12.17 -10.94 0.88
CA VAL A 162 12.56 -11.84 -0.21
C VAL A 162 14.06 -11.73 -0.47
N ARG A 163 14.63 -10.52 -0.44
CA ARG A 163 16.07 -10.31 -0.61
C ARG A 163 16.88 -10.94 0.52
N VAL A 164 16.48 -10.76 1.77
CA VAL A 164 17.15 -11.37 2.92
C VAL A 164 17.18 -12.90 2.80
N LYS A 165 16.03 -13.52 2.48
CA LYS A 165 15.96 -14.97 2.26
C LYS A 165 16.87 -15.45 1.12
N SER A 166 17.02 -14.67 0.04
CA SER A 166 17.91 -14.99 -1.07
C SER A 166 19.37 -14.94 -0.68
N GLU A 167 19.78 -13.93 0.08
CA GLU A 167 21.16 -13.78 0.58
C GLU A 167 21.54 -14.92 1.53
N GLU A 168 20.63 -15.31 2.44
CA GLU A 168 20.82 -16.46 3.34
C GLU A 168 20.95 -17.79 2.59
N PHE A 169 20.17 -17.97 1.50
CA PHE A 169 20.23 -19.18 0.68
C PHE A 169 21.55 -19.29 -0.06
N ASN A 170 22.07 -18.20 -0.61
CA ASN A 170 23.33 -18.17 -1.33
C ASN A 170 24.52 -18.43 -0.38
N THR A 171 24.53 -17.82 0.81
CA THR A 171 25.59 -18.05 1.82
C THR A 171 25.62 -19.49 2.35
N LYS A 172 24.48 -20.18 2.45
CA LYS A 172 24.45 -21.60 2.83
C LYS A 172 25.02 -22.49 1.74
N ASN A 173 24.71 -22.21 0.46
CA ASN A 173 25.23 -23.00 -0.67
C ASN A 173 26.73 -22.80 -0.93
N GLU A 174 27.28 -21.64 -0.64
CA GLU A 174 28.73 -21.38 -0.73
C GLU A 174 29.54 -22.10 0.37
N ASN A 175 28.90 -22.47 1.47
CA ASN A 175 29.55 -23.18 2.58
C ASN A 175 29.40 -24.72 2.52
N GLU A 176 28.68 -25.29 1.54
CA GLU A 176 28.69 -26.73 1.30
C GLU A 176 29.93 -27.11 0.46
N PRO A 177 30.75 -28.07 0.88
CA PRO A 177 31.93 -28.49 0.14
C PRO A 177 31.52 -29.08 -1.20
N SER A 178 31.92 -28.42 -2.28
CA SER A 178 31.71 -28.90 -3.65
C SER A 178 32.34 -30.27 -3.83
N GLN A 179 31.54 -31.30 -4.11
CA GLN A 179 32.05 -32.51 -4.73
C GLN A 179 32.53 -32.15 -6.13
N GLN A 180 33.84 -32.07 -6.27
CA GLN A 180 34.50 -31.82 -7.55
C GLN A 180 34.25 -32.98 -8.54
N GLU A 181 33.50 -32.75 -9.60
CA GLU A 181 33.74 -33.43 -10.87
C GLU A 181 34.67 -32.55 -11.73
N ASN A 182 35.86 -33.10 -11.97
CA ASN A 182 36.87 -32.53 -12.84
C ASN A 182 36.36 -32.46 -14.30
N SER A 183 36.24 -31.27 -14.85
CA SER A 183 36.55 -31.08 -16.29
C SER A 183 37.20 -29.72 -16.51
N SER A 184 38.41 -29.78 -17.01
CA SER A 184 39.34 -28.70 -17.29
C SER A 184 38.97 -27.86 -18.49
N LEU A 185 39.47 -26.60 -18.47
CA LEU A 185 39.84 -25.70 -19.59
C LEU A 185 38.74 -24.74 -20.10
N PHE A 186 38.84 -23.47 -19.78
CA PHE A 186 39.47 -22.36 -20.49
C PHE A 186 39.25 -21.04 -19.74
N THR A 187 40.34 -20.37 -19.49
CA THR A 187 40.47 -19.01 -18.99
C THR A 187 39.95 -17.99 -20.00
N ASN A 188 39.17 -17.00 -19.55
CA ASN A 188 39.23 -15.65 -20.07
C ASN A 188 39.02 -14.66 -18.89
N GLU A 189 40.05 -13.87 -18.67
CA GLU A 189 40.11 -12.76 -17.73
C GLU A 189 39.40 -11.52 -18.31
N ASN A 190 38.91 -10.69 -17.37
CA ASN A 190 38.49 -9.30 -17.54
C ASN A 190 37.10 -9.01 -18.05
N GLU A 191 36.17 -8.95 -17.08
CA GLU A 191 35.13 -7.92 -17.12
C GLU A 191 34.94 -7.29 -15.72
N PRO A 192 34.75 -5.96 -15.62
CA PRO A 192 34.58 -5.29 -14.34
C PRO A 192 33.24 -5.67 -13.72
N SER A 193 33.23 -6.01 -12.42
CA SER A 193 32.04 -6.31 -11.61
C SER A 193 31.06 -5.13 -11.65
N GLN A 194 30.07 -5.19 -12.55
CA GLN A 194 28.86 -4.41 -12.42
C GLN A 194 28.12 -4.96 -11.19
N GLN A 195 27.95 -4.13 -10.16
CA GLN A 195 26.95 -4.36 -9.13
C GLN A 195 25.60 -4.43 -9.84
N GLU A 196 25.14 -5.64 -10.12
CA GLU A 196 23.80 -5.88 -10.63
C GLU A 196 22.79 -5.35 -9.61
N ASN A 197 22.07 -4.29 -10.00
CA ASN A 197 20.86 -3.86 -9.31
C ASN A 197 19.87 -5.04 -9.32
N SER A 198 19.84 -5.81 -8.24
CA SER A 198 18.97 -6.97 -8.09
C SER A 198 17.53 -6.53 -8.10
N SER A 199 16.86 -6.71 -9.24
CA SER A 199 15.41 -6.55 -9.35
C SER A 199 14.70 -7.69 -8.61
N LEU A 200 13.43 -7.52 -8.23
CA LEU A 200 12.59 -8.62 -7.73
C LEU A 200 12.65 -9.84 -8.67
N PHE A 201 12.76 -9.61 -9.98
CA PHE A 201 12.90 -10.64 -11.01
C PHE A 201 14.20 -11.44 -10.87
N THR A 202 15.31 -10.78 -10.54
CA THR A 202 16.62 -11.44 -10.36
C THR A 202 16.67 -12.23 -9.05
N LEU A 203 15.96 -11.75 -8.00
CA LEU A 203 15.84 -12.45 -6.71
C LEU A 203 15.06 -13.77 -6.84
N HIS A 204 14.01 -13.83 -7.66
CA HIS A 204 13.25 -15.07 -7.88
C HIS A 204 14.05 -16.15 -8.61
N SER A 205 15.02 -15.79 -9.45
CA SER A 205 15.86 -16.77 -10.13
C SER A 205 16.71 -17.59 -9.15
N SER A 206 17.11 -17.02 -8.01
CA SER A 206 17.84 -17.72 -6.95
C SER A 206 16.94 -18.57 -6.05
N LEU A 207 15.69 -18.14 -5.80
CA LEU A 207 14.74 -18.86 -4.95
C LEU A 207 13.95 -19.97 -5.67
N LYS A 208 14.08 -20.11 -6.99
CA LYS A 208 13.38 -21.12 -7.83
C LYS A 208 11.84 -21.11 -7.74
N LYS A 209 11.22 -20.24 -6.95
CA LYS A 209 9.75 -20.18 -6.75
C LYS A 209 9.31 -18.76 -6.41
N ARG A 210 8.17 -18.34 -6.99
CA ARG A 210 7.50 -17.09 -6.61
C ARG A 210 7.04 -17.16 -5.16
N PRO A 211 7.23 -16.10 -4.34
CA PRO A 211 6.67 -16.06 -3.00
C PRO A 211 5.14 -16.07 -3.05
N LYS A 212 4.52 -16.89 -2.21
CA LYS A 212 3.07 -16.94 -2.06
C LYS A 212 2.63 -15.86 -1.08
N VAL A 213 1.83 -14.92 -1.57
CA VAL A 213 1.25 -13.81 -0.81
C VAL A 213 -0.25 -14.02 -0.68
N VAL A 214 -0.76 -13.98 0.54
CA VAL A 214 -2.18 -14.17 0.84
C VAL A 214 -2.76 -12.91 1.46
N LEU A 215 -3.73 -12.27 0.79
CA LEU A 215 -4.61 -11.28 1.38
C LEU A 215 -5.78 -12.01 2.04
N THR A 216 -5.91 -11.93 3.34
CA THR A 216 -7.01 -12.54 4.08
C THR A 216 -7.92 -11.50 4.73
N TRP A 217 -9.24 -11.68 4.56
CA TRP A 217 -10.21 -10.99 5.38
C TRP A 217 -10.04 -11.40 6.85
N ALA A 218 -10.36 -10.50 7.76
CA ALA A 218 -10.43 -10.76 9.20
C ALA A 218 -11.59 -9.97 9.83
N PRO A 219 -12.19 -10.43 10.94
CA PRO A 219 -13.37 -9.79 11.55
C PRO A 219 -13.04 -8.41 12.13
N HIS A 220 -14.06 -7.55 12.20
CA HIS A 220 -13.94 -6.22 12.81
C HIS A 220 -15.28 -5.74 13.35
N CYS A 221 -15.26 -4.89 14.39
CA CYS A 221 -16.46 -4.37 15.04
C CYS A 221 -17.10 -3.17 14.31
N ARG A 222 -16.45 -2.62 13.27
CA ARG A 222 -16.95 -1.51 12.45
C ARG A 222 -16.77 -1.84 10.98
N ALA A 223 -17.67 -1.33 10.13
CA ALA A 223 -17.47 -1.34 8.70
C ALA A 223 -16.24 -0.50 8.32
N LEU A 224 -15.37 -1.06 7.49
CA LEU A 224 -14.16 -0.38 7.00
C LEU A 224 -14.18 -0.32 5.46
N PRO A 225 -13.61 0.74 4.85
CA PRO A 225 -13.50 0.84 3.40
C PRO A 225 -12.69 -0.29 2.77
N GLN A 226 -12.91 -0.50 1.48
CA GLN A 226 -12.18 -1.46 0.66
C GLN A 226 -10.84 -0.91 0.13
N ALA A 227 -10.49 0.34 0.42
CA ALA A 227 -9.33 1.05 -0.15
C ALA A 227 -8.00 0.28 0.02
N VAL A 228 -7.74 -0.26 1.21
CA VAL A 228 -6.51 -1.02 1.47
C VAL A 228 -6.48 -2.34 0.73
N PRO A 229 -7.47 -3.27 0.87
CA PRO A 229 -7.43 -4.53 0.15
C PRO A 229 -7.47 -4.36 -1.37
N ASN A 230 -8.19 -3.36 -1.89
CA ASN A 230 -8.21 -3.04 -3.31
C ASN A 230 -6.81 -2.67 -3.83
N SER A 231 -6.13 -1.72 -3.17
CA SER A 231 -4.78 -1.34 -3.58
C SER A 231 -3.78 -2.45 -3.38
N PHE A 232 -3.85 -3.19 -2.26
CA PHE A 232 -2.99 -4.35 -2.07
C PHE A 232 -3.14 -5.36 -3.21
N ALA A 233 -4.39 -5.67 -3.60
CA ALA A 233 -4.65 -6.58 -4.70
C ALA A 233 -4.09 -6.07 -6.04
N GLN A 234 -4.26 -4.79 -6.37
CA GLN A 234 -3.68 -4.21 -7.60
C GLN A 234 -2.15 -4.33 -7.63
N TRP A 235 -1.48 -4.01 -6.51
CA TRP A 235 -0.03 -4.04 -6.44
C TRP A 235 0.53 -5.46 -6.46
N MET A 236 -0.14 -6.43 -5.80
CA MET A 236 0.27 -7.83 -5.85
C MET A 236 0.03 -8.47 -7.22
N ASN A 237 -1.03 -8.08 -7.95
CA ASN A 237 -1.24 -8.50 -9.33
C ASN A 237 -0.16 -7.98 -10.30
N ALA A 238 0.43 -6.82 -10.01
CA ALA A 238 1.50 -6.23 -10.82
C ALA A 238 2.91 -6.74 -10.41
N ALA A 239 3.03 -7.32 -9.21
CA ALA A 239 4.26 -7.90 -8.70
C ALA A 239 4.41 -9.37 -9.15
N ASP A 240 5.64 -9.88 -9.18
CA ASP A 240 5.90 -11.28 -9.52
C ASP A 240 5.76 -12.20 -8.30
N VAL A 241 4.52 -12.41 -7.86
CA VAL A 241 4.13 -13.25 -6.71
C VAL A 241 3.02 -14.24 -7.06
N ASP A 242 2.89 -15.33 -6.31
CA ASP A 242 1.70 -16.21 -6.33
C ASP A 242 0.66 -15.59 -5.38
N PHE A 243 -0.28 -14.83 -5.94
CA PHE A 243 -1.22 -14.04 -5.17
C PHE A 243 -2.57 -14.73 -4.97
N VAL A 244 -3.02 -14.80 -3.71
CA VAL A 244 -4.30 -15.38 -3.30
C VAL A 244 -5.08 -14.38 -2.46
N ILE A 245 -6.38 -14.26 -2.73
CA ILE A 245 -7.32 -13.52 -1.88
C ILE A 245 -8.25 -14.53 -1.20
N THR A 246 -8.44 -14.39 0.12
CA THR A 246 -9.37 -15.23 0.87
C THR A 246 -10.29 -14.39 1.76
N HIS A 247 -11.57 -14.69 1.71
CA HIS A 247 -12.62 -13.99 2.43
C HIS A 247 -13.90 -14.83 2.54
N PRO A 248 -14.82 -14.57 3.49
CA PRO A 248 -16.15 -15.15 3.52
C PRO A 248 -16.97 -14.72 2.29
N GLU A 249 -17.98 -15.49 1.94
CA GLU A 249 -18.97 -15.12 0.90
C GLU A 249 -19.60 -13.74 1.22
N GLY A 250 -19.82 -12.93 0.17
CA GLY A 250 -20.33 -11.56 0.26
C GLY A 250 -19.28 -10.49 0.50
N TYR A 251 -18.00 -10.86 0.58
CA TYR A 251 -16.89 -9.91 0.72
C TYR A 251 -16.00 -9.86 -0.53
N GLU A 252 -16.50 -10.31 -1.66
CA GLU A 252 -15.81 -10.29 -2.96
C GLU A 252 -15.42 -8.86 -3.32
N LEU A 253 -14.13 -8.61 -3.52
CA LEU A 253 -13.67 -7.30 -4.02
C LEU A 253 -14.15 -7.10 -5.46
N ASP A 254 -14.27 -5.83 -5.85
CA ASP A 254 -14.67 -5.50 -7.23
C ASP A 254 -13.67 -6.15 -8.23
N PRO A 255 -14.16 -6.80 -9.30
CA PRO A 255 -13.31 -7.51 -10.26
C PRO A 255 -12.15 -6.70 -10.84
N LYS A 256 -12.32 -5.37 -10.97
CA LYS A 256 -11.25 -4.48 -11.42
C LYS A 256 -10.03 -4.45 -10.50
N PHE A 257 -10.18 -4.81 -9.22
CA PHE A 257 -9.09 -4.91 -8.25
C PHE A 257 -8.60 -6.33 -8.06
N VAL A 258 -9.50 -7.33 -8.16
CA VAL A 258 -9.14 -8.76 -8.05
C VAL A 258 -8.14 -9.16 -9.13
N GLY A 259 -8.34 -8.68 -10.38
CA GLY A 259 -7.45 -8.97 -11.49
C GLY A 259 -7.29 -10.48 -11.73
N ASN A 260 -6.04 -10.94 -11.76
CA ASN A 260 -5.69 -12.36 -11.98
C ASN A 260 -5.51 -13.16 -10.67
N ALA A 261 -5.81 -12.57 -9.51
CA ALA A 261 -5.66 -13.22 -8.22
C ALA A 261 -6.56 -14.47 -8.13
N ARG A 262 -6.02 -15.54 -7.55
CA ARG A 262 -6.84 -16.69 -7.18
C ARG A 262 -7.66 -16.34 -5.94
N VAL A 263 -8.97 -16.62 -5.96
CA VAL A 263 -9.84 -16.49 -4.80
C VAL A 263 -10.06 -17.87 -4.17
N GLU A 264 -9.91 -17.96 -2.85
CA GLU A 264 -10.16 -19.17 -2.07
C GLU A 264 -11.03 -18.81 -0.87
N TYR A 265 -12.15 -19.51 -0.68
CA TYR A 265 -13.09 -19.24 0.42
C TYR A 265 -12.75 -20.00 1.70
N ASP A 266 -11.88 -21.00 1.64
CA ASP A 266 -11.31 -21.69 2.79
C ASP A 266 -10.00 -20.99 3.20
N GLN A 267 -10.03 -20.29 4.33
CA GLN A 267 -8.88 -19.52 4.81
C GLN A 267 -7.66 -20.42 5.08
N MET A 268 -7.85 -21.57 5.74
CA MET A 268 -6.75 -22.47 6.07
C MET A 268 -6.08 -23.02 4.81
N LYS A 269 -6.87 -23.35 3.81
CA LYS A 269 -6.36 -23.80 2.50
C LYS A 269 -5.64 -22.67 1.75
N ALA A 270 -6.15 -21.42 1.84
CA ALA A 270 -5.48 -20.28 1.26
C ALA A 270 -4.11 -20.06 1.90
N LEU A 271 -4.03 -20.16 3.23
CA LEU A 271 -2.81 -19.88 4.02
C LEU A 271 -1.75 -21.00 3.89
N GLN A 272 -2.13 -22.21 3.50
CA GLN A 272 -1.19 -23.33 3.42
C GLN A 272 0.01 -22.99 2.52
N GLY A 273 1.21 -23.01 3.12
CA GLY A 273 2.47 -22.75 2.42
C GLY A 273 2.65 -21.28 2.00
N ALA A 274 1.91 -20.34 2.59
CA ALA A 274 2.09 -18.90 2.34
C ALA A 274 3.43 -18.39 2.89
N ASP A 275 4.11 -17.54 2.13
CA ASP A 275 5.32 -16.83 2.58
C ASP A 275 4.96 -15.50 3.25
N PHE A 276 3.83 -14.88 2.86
CA PHE A 276 3.31 -13.64 3.46
C PHE A 276 1.81 -13.74 3.67
N VAL A 277 1.36 -13.31 4.85
CA VAL A 277 -0.06 -13.26 5.25
C VAL A 277 -0.42 -11.81 5.58
N TYR A 278 -1.18 -11.17 4.70
CA TYR A 278 -1.68 -9.81 4.90
C TYR A 278 -3.13 -9.87 5.40
N ALA A 279 -3.34 -9.67 6.69
CA ALA A 279 -4.68 -9.66 7.28
C ALA A 279 -5.31 -8.27 7.21
N LYS A 280 -6.55 -8.18 6.76
CA LYS A 280 -7.28 -6.91 6.70
C LYS A 280 -8.79 -7.12 6.80
N ASN A 281 -9.47 -6.27 7.54
CA ASN A 281 -10.93 -6.18 7.45
C ASN A 281 -11.35 -5.22 6.34
N TRP A 282 -12.43 -5.57 5.66
CA TRP A 282 -13.23 -4.67 4.83
C TRP A 282 -14.72 -5.03 4.95
N SER A 283 -15.59 -4.03 4.79
CA SER A 283 -17.04 -4.21 4.71
C SER A 283 -17.46 -4.76 3.36
N CYS A 284 -18.66 -5.28 3.26
CA CYS A 284 -19.20 -5.81 2.00
C CYS A 284 -19.05 -4.79 0.86
N PRO A 285 -18.37 -5.14 -0.26
CA PRO A 285 -18.21 -4.22 -1.39
C PRO A 285 -19.46 -4.07 -2.26
N GLY A 286 -20.54 -4.81 -1.99
CA GLY A 286 -21.78 -4.76 -2.77
C GLY A 286 -21.63 -5.25 -4.21
N VAL A 287 -20.72 -6.19 -4.47
CA VAL A 287 -20.49 -6.75 -5.81
C VAL A 287 -21.63 -7.68 -6.21
N THR A 288 -21.98 -8.62 -5.34
CA THR A 288 -23.06 -9.60 -5.56
C THR A 288 -24.43 -9.02 -5.24
N ASN A 289 -24.52 -8.12 -4.22
CA ASN A 289 -25.75 -7.42 -3.85
C ASN A 289 -25.42 -5.98 -3.46
N HIS A 290 -25.79 -5.03 -4.30
CA HIS A 290 -25.54 -3.60 -4.07
C HIS A 290 -26.17 -3.09 -2.76
N ALA A 291 -27.29 -3.67 -2.33
CA ALA A 291 -27.95 -3.29 -1.08
C ALA A 291 -27.13 -3.60 0.17
N ASP A 292 -26.11 -4.45 0.06
CA ASP A 292 -25.24 -4.82 1.19
C ASP A 292 -23.95 -3.99 1.23
N TYR A 293 -23.77 -3.05 0.32
CA TYR A 293 -22.60 -2.16 0.32
C TYR A 293 -22.37 -1.52 1.69
N GLY A 294 -21.15 -1.61 2.18
CA GLY A 294 -20.75 -1.01 3.45
C GLY A 294 -21.19 -1.78 4.69
N LYS A 295 -21.94 -2.88 4.57
CA LYS A 295 -22.40 -3.66 5.72
C LYS A 295 -21.34 -4.64 6.25
N ILE A 296 -21.49 -5.01 7.53
CA ILE A 296 -20.79 -6.13 8.16
C ILE A 296 -21.70 -7.34 8.04
N LEU A 297 -21.38 -8.28 7.14
CA LEU A 297 -22.16 -9.50 6.91
C LEU A 297 -21.73 -10.66 7.82
N SER A 298 -20.45 -10.67 8.25
CA SER A 298 -19.90 -11.71 9.12
C SER A 298 -19.17 -11.11 10.33
N LYS A 299 -19.30 -11.79 11.46
CA LYS A 299 -18.53 -11.57 12.68
C LYS A 299 -17.84 -12.85 13.12
N ASP A 300 -17.61 -13.76 12.18
CA ASP A 300 -17.01 -15.06 12.43
C ASP A 300 -15.56 -14.92 12.90
N MET A 301 -15.33 -15.26 14.15
CA MET A 301 -14.02 -15.17 14.81
C MET A 301 -13.06 -16.25 14.37
N SER A 302 -13.51 -17.29 13.66
CA SER A 302 -12.61 -18.30 13.09
C SER A 302 -11.67 -17.72 12.03
N TRP A 303 -11.95 -16.52 11.50
CA TRP A 303 -11.11 -15.75 10.57
C TRP A 303 -10.04 -14.89 11.29
N THR A 304 -9.98 -14.91 12.62
CA THR A 304 -8.91 -14.24 13.38
C THR A 304 -7.59 -14.96 13.17
N ILE A 305 -6.57 -14.25 12.73
CA ILE A 305 -5.25 -14.86 12.54
C ILE A 305 -4.61 -15.15 13.89
N ASP A 306 -4.39 -16.42 14.15
CA ASP A 306 -3.73 -16.95 15.35
C ASP A 306 -2.55 -17.86 14.99
N LYS A 307 -1.95 -18.48 16.01
CA LYS A 307 -0.82 -19.39 15.80
C LYS A 307 -1.16 -20.55 14.89
N ALA A 308 -2.36 -21.13 14.97
CA ALA A 308 -2.77 -22.26 14.13
C ALA A 308 -2.82 -21.87 12.65
N HIS A 309 -3.26 -20.64 12.35
CA HIS A 309 -3.24 -20.09 11.00
C HIS A 309 -1.81 -19.87 10.48
N MET A 310 -0.89 -19.43 11.34
CA MET A 310 0.50 -19.23 10.95
C MET A 310 1.28 -20.55 10.85
N ASP A 311 0.93 -21.58 11.60
CA ASP A 311 1.60 -22.89 11.59
C ASP A 311 1.43 -23.66 10.26
N VAL A 312 0.39 -23.35 9.45
CA VAL A 312 0.21 -23.98 8.12
C VAL A 312 0.96 -23.24 7.00
N THR A 313 1.56 -22.09 7.30
CA THR A 313 2.33 -21.30 6.33
C THR A 313 3.75 -21.86 6.13
N ASN A 314 4.50 -21.29 5.21
CA ASN A 314 5.93 -21.60 5.00
C ASN A 314 6.80 -20.65 5.84
N ASP A 315 6.78 -20.78 7.17
CA ASP A 315 7.38 -19.79 8.09
C ASP A 315 6.99 -18.36 7.71
N GLY A 316 5.67 -18.18 7.45
CA GLY A 316 5.12 -17.02 6.80
C GLY A 316 5.23 -15.75 7.65
N LYS A 317 5.45 -14.63 6.99
CA LYS A 317 5.50 -13.30 7.63
C LYS A 317 4.10 -12.71 7.74
N PHE A 318 3.74 -12.23 8.93
CA PHE A 318 2.47 -11.55 9.19
C PHE A 318 2.57 -10.06 8.90
N MET A 319 1.59 -9.52 8.16
CA MET A 319 1.51 -8.12 7.76
C MET A 319 0.12 -7.54 8.06
N HIS A 320 0.08 -6.24 8.38
CA HIS A 320 -1.14 -5.46 8.56
C HIS A 320 -0.85 -3.96 8.56
N CYS A 321 -1.57 -3.16 7.77
CA CYS A 321 -1.36 -1.72 7.60
C CYS A 321 -1.53 -0.86 8.88
N LEU A 322 -1.98 -1.44 9.98
CA LEU A 322 -2.33 -0.72 11.22
C LEU A 322 -3.36 0.42 11.01
N PRO A 323 -4.19 0.79 12.00
CA PRO A 323 -4.31 0.19 13.33
C PRO A 323 -4.91 -1.21 13.28
N VAL A 324 -4.43 -2.09 14.15
CA VAL A 324 -4.95 -3.44 14.31
C VAL A 324 -5.76 -3.56 15.60
N ARG A 325 -6.76 -4.43 15.60
CA ARG A 325 -7.49 -4.81 16.80
C ARG A 325 -7.05 -6.20 17.24
N ARG A 326 -6.23 -6.24 18.29
CA ARG A 326 -5.76 -7.47 18.92
C ARG A 326 -6.92 -8.31 19.44
N GLY A 327 -6.80 -9.64 19.32
CA GLY A 327 -7.84 -10.58 19.69
C GLY A 327 -9.07 -10.56 18.78
N LEU A 328 -9.09 -9.73 17.74
CA LEU A 328 -10.15 -9.66 16.75
C LEU A 328 -9.62 -9.91 15.33
N ILE A 329 -8.61 -9.17 14.89
CA ILE A 329 -7.97 -9.39 13.58
C ILE A 329 -6.85 -10.43 13.70
N VAL A 330 -6.07 -10.33 14.77
CA VAL A 330 -4.88 -11.15 15.03
C VAL A 330 -4.68 -11.31 16.54
N THR A 331 -4.12 -12.43 16.97
CA THR A 331 -3.78 -12.68 18.36
C THR A 331 -2.45 -12.03 18.75
N ASP A 332 -2.21 -11.87 20.06
CA ASP A 332 -1.02 -11.20 20.57
C ASP A 332 0.28 -11.96 20.24
N ASP A 333 0.27 -13.28 20.32
CA ASP A 333 1.41 -14.15 20.01
C ASP A 333 1.86 -14.05 18.54
N VAL A 334 0.95 -13.82 17.61
CA VAL A 334 1.27 -13.61 16.19
C VAL A 334 1.82 -12.21 15.95
N ILE A 335 1.13 -11.15 16.44
CA ILE A 335 1.56 -9.78 16.14
C ILE A 335 2.83 -9.36 16.88
N GLU A 336 3.12 -9.97 18.03
CA GLU A 336 4.36 -9.77 18.79
C GLU A 336 5.45 -10.79 18.46
N GLY A 337 5.10 -11.79 17.65
CA GLY A 337 6.01 -12.86 17.23
C GLY A 337 7.14 -12.38 16.29
N PRO A 338 8.20 -13.17 16.13
CA PRO A 338 9.37 -12.81 15.30
C PRO A 338 9.05 -12.69 13.82
N ASN A 339 7.95 -13.27 13.38
CA ASN A 339 7.50 -13.22 11.99
C ASN A 339 6.54 -12.04 11.69
N SER A 340 6.34 -11.14 12.65
CA SER A 340 5.50 -9.94 12.45
C SER A 340 6.27 -8.82 11.77
N LEU A 341 5.81 -8.37 10.62
CA LEU A 341 6.38 -7.26 9.85
C LEU A 341 5.62 -5.94 10.00
N VAL A 342 4.64 -5.84 10.90
CA VAL A 342 3.78 -4.66 11.02
C VAL A 342 4.55 -3.36 11.31
N ILE A 343 5.69 -3.42 12.00
CA ILE A 343 6.51 -2.24 12.28
C ILE A 343 7.41 -1.87 11.09
N PRO A 344 8.19 -2.79 10.47
CA PRO A 344 8.89 -2.51 9.22
C PRO A 344 7.97 -2.01 8.10
N GLU A 345 6.79 -2.61 7.92
CA GLU A 345 5.76 -2.19 6.98
C GLU A 345 5.31 -0.75 7.24
N ALA A 346 5.00 -0.41 8.50
CA ALA A 346 4.63 0.95 8.87
C ALA A 346 5.77 1.96 8.65
N ALA A 347 7.03 1.58 8.87
CA ALA A 347 8.20 2.41 8.61
C ALA A 347 8.41 2.67 7.12
N ASN A 348 8.16 1.68 6.25
CA ASN A 348 8.28 1.80 4.81
C ASN A 348 7.25 2.76 4.17
N ARG A 349 6.23 3.20 4.91
CA ARG A 349 5.30 4.23 4.45
C ARG A 349 5.96 5.59 4.19
N GLU A 350 6.97 5.96 4.98
CA GLU A 350 7.77 7.15 4.72
C GLU A 350 8.54 7.01 3.40
N ILE A 351 9.13 5.82 3.16
CA ILE A 351 9.89 5.54 1.94
C ILE A 351 8.99 5.61 0.71
N SER A 352 7.84 4.92 0.74
CA SER A 352 6.88 4.92 -0.35
C SER A 352 6.42 6.35 -0.71
N ALA A 353 6.10 7.15 0.31
CA ALA A 353 5.72 8.55 0.12
C ALA A 353 6.88 9.38 -0.45
N THR A 354 8.12 9.14 -0.01
CA THR A 354 9.30 9.86 -0.51
C THR A 354 9.55 9.58 -2.00
N VAL A 355 9.48 8.31 -2.44
CA VAL A 355 9.60 7.95 -3.87
C VAL A 355 8.55 8.66 -4.71
N VAL A 356 7.29 8.61 -4.28
CA VAL A 356 6.17 9.21 -5.01
C VAL A 356 6.32 10.73 -5.10
N ILE A 357 6.53 11.42 -3.99
CA ILE A 357 6.68 12.88 -3.94
C ILE A 357 7.92 13.31 -4.75
N LYS A 358 9.05 12.58 -4.64
CA LYS A 358 10.26 12.82 -5.46
C LYS A 358 9.92 12.79 -6.94
N ARG A 359 9.30 11.72 -7.43
CA ARG A 359 8.92 11.57 -8.86
C ARG A 359 7.95 12.66 -9.34
N MET A 360 7.09 13.14 -8.44
CA MET A 360 6.21 14.27 -8.75
C MET A 360 6.97 15.59 -8.79
N LEU A 361 7.93 15.82 -7.88
CA LEU A 361 8.80 17.01 -7.87
C LEU A 361 9.66 17.11 -9.14
N GLU A 362 10.15 16.00 -9.66
CA GLU A 362 10.94 15.94 -10.90
C GLU A 362 10.16 16.38 -12.16
N THR A 363 8.84 16.51 -12.06
CA THR A 363 7.97 16.98 -13.15
C THR A 363 7.39 18.37 -12.95
N LEU A 364 7.77 19.07 -11.85
CA LEU A 364 7.42 20.45 -11.54
C LEU A 364 8.45 21.42 -12.11
#